data_5a7720e9039b6665c8cdad13d60ef200
#
_entry.id   5a7720e9039b6665c8cdad13d60ef200
#
_cell.length_a   1.000
_cell.length_b   1.000
_cell.length_c   1.000
_cell.angle_alpha   90.00
_cell.angle_beta   90.00
_cell.angle_gamma   90.00
#
_symmetry.space_group_name_H-M   'P 1'
#
loop_
_entity.id
_entity.type
_entity.pdbx_description
1 polymer ?
#
loop_
_entity_poly.entity_id
_entity_poly.type
_entity_poly.pdbx_seq_one_letter_code
_entity_poly.pdbx_strand_id
1 'polypeptide(L)'
;MDYNELRETYKEFIYKSYNIEETEEKIRVTYKFEIVGLSEFTPYWEFPKKSGMGQIAENNALFETMVFSLGMVELVSYWKITCAPLVRVQAGALNEAQIAWWKELYFHGLGEFYYTNGIEVKQDDFMEMVSEGNAPTGSYLIKENLKGCMVPIGGGKDSAVTLSLLKEQKDSNYCYIINPRGATLNTVKSGGYNQDKMIAVKRTLDKRMIELNQQGFLNGHTPFSAIVAFSATIAAYMNDLKYIVLSNESSANESTVAGSTVNHQYSKSFKFEKDFHTYEETYIKSGTYYFSMLRPLSEFQIAKQFATCSEYHDIFRSCNVGSKEDIWCGHCPKCLFVFFILSPFLSQERLTEIFGADMMNDITMLDTMKQLIGLSPEKPFECVGSRDEINTAICLTIEKLEAQGKELPELLEYYKSEGLYEQNKGREQYYFTYYDKEHLLPEEFDKIVKEKCYQ
;
A
#
# COMPACT_ATOMS: atom_id res chain seq x y z
N MET A 1 0.13 -8.83 26.24
CA MET A 1 -0.45 -7.92 27.27
C MET A 1 -1.86 -7.55 26.85
N ASP A 2 -2.75 -7.35 27.82
CA ASP A 2 -4.15 -7.02 27.54
C ASP A 2 -4.30 -5.54 27.13
N TYR A 3 -5.20 -5.27 26.18
CA TYR A 3 -5.47 -3.93 25.65
C TYR A 3 -5.92 -2.95 26.76
N ASN A 4 -6.84 -3.38 27.63
CA ASN A 4 -7.39 -2.51 28.67
C ASN A 4 -6.35 -2.20 29.75
N GLU A 5 -5.56 -3.22 30.16
CA GLU A 5 -4.46 -3.05 31.13
C GLU A 5 -3.41 -2.06 30.64
N LEU A 6 -3.06 -2.13 29.34
CA LEU A 6 -2.12 -1.19 28.73
C LEU A 6 -2.66 0.24 28.73
N ARG A 7 -3.94 0.43 28.38
CA ARG A 7 -4.60 1.75 28.40
C ARG A 7 -4.77 2.32 29.81
N GLU A 8 -4.94 1.45 30.80
CA GLU A 8 -4.99 1.86 32.20
C GLU A 8 -3.63 2.27 32.73
N THR A 9 -2.58 1.60 32.30
CA THR A 9 -1.20 1.86 32.74
C THR A 9 -0.59 3.06 32.01
N TYR A 10 -0.75 3.14 30.67
CA TYR A 10 -0.15 4.15 29.82
C TYR A 10 -1.23 5.08 29.27
N LYS A 11 -1.49 6.19 30.00
CA LYS A 11 -2.62 7.09 29.73
C LYS A 11 -2.43 8.02 28.57
N GLU A 12 -1.18 8.35 28.22
CA GLU A 12 -0.87 9.40 27.27
C GLU A 12 0.19 8.96 26.25
N PHE A 13 -0.05 9.32 25.00
CA PHE A 13 0.91 9.31 23.91
C PHE A 13 1.14 10.75 23.43
N ILE A 14 2.38 11.12 23.17
CA ILE A 14 2.74 12.48 22.77
C ILE A 14 3.52 12.46 21.46
N TYR A 15 3.06 13.18 20.46
CA TYR A 15 3.88 13.62 19.34
C TYR A 15 4.56 14.93 19.72
N LYS A 16 5.80 14.84 20.24
CA LYS A 16 6.51 15.96 20.89
C LYS A 16 7.01 17.00 19.90
N SER A 17 7.75 16.54 18.89
CA SER A 17 8.42 17.42 17.93
C SER A 17 8.92 16.65 16.72
N TYR A 18 9.39 17.39 15.72
CA TYR A 18 10.26 16.89 14.66
C TYR A 18 11.47 17.82 14.52
N ASN A 19 12.56 17.30 13.94
CA ASN A 19 13.75 18.06 13.60
C ASN A 19 14.10 17.83 12.12
N ILE A 20 14.41 18.89 11.39
CA ILE A 20 14.78 18.85 9.97
C ILE A 20 16.24 19.23 9.88
N GLU A 21 17.06 18.33 9.33
CA GLU A 21 18.47 18.55 9.02
C GLU A 21 18.63 18.50 7.51
N GLU A 22 18.97 19.60 6.89
CA GLU A 22 19.20 19.70 5.46
C GLU A 22 20.68 19.84 5.13
N THR A 23 21.17 18.97 4.26
CA THR A 23 22.54 18.98 3.70
C THR A 23 22.47 19.19 2.18
N GLU A 24 23.61 19.19 1.50
CA GLU A 24 23.65 19.22 0.02
C GLU A 24 23.09 17.92 -0.60
N GLU A 25 23.21 16.78 0.11
CA GLU A 25 22.88 15.46 -0.41
C GLU A 25 21.48 14.99 -0.03
N LYS A 26 20.96 15.44 1.12
CA LYS A 26 19.68 14.93 1.66
C LYS A 26 19.04 15.87 2.67
N ILE A 27 17.75 15.63 2.88
CA ILE A 27 17.01 16.14 4.04
C ILE A 27 16.72 14.95 4.95
N ARG A 28 17.12 15.04 6.21
CA ARG A 28 16.74 14.09 7.27
C ARG A 28 15.67 14.73 8.15
N VAL A 29 14.60 14.00 8.39
CA VAL A 29 13.55 14.38 9.33
C VAL A 29 13.51 13.35 10.45
N THR A 30 13.78 13.78 11.69
CA THR A 30 13.70 12.93 12.88
C THR A 30 12.47 13.33 13.69
N TYR A 31 11.60 12.38 13.97
CA TYR A 31 10.41 12.56 14.80
C TYR A 31 10.70 12.20 16.25
N LYS A 32 9.99 12.82 17.18
CA LYS A 32 10.05 12.47 18.59
C LYS A 32 8.66 12.16 19.11
N PHE A 33 8.44 10.89 19.43
CA PHE A 33 7.22 10.38 20.05
C PHE A 33 7.51 9.89 21.46
N GLU A 34 6.50 9.87 22.32
CA GLU A 34 6.59 9.34 23.68
C GLU A 34 5.31 8.61 24.07
N ILE A 35 5.44 7.41 24.63
CA ILE A 35 4.42 6.80 25.47
C ILE A 35 4.82 7.14 26.91
N VAL A 36 4.04 8.00 27.57
CA VAL A 36 4.36 8.50 28.90
C VAL A 36 4.45 7.35 29.90
N GLY A 37 5.56 7.29 30.63
CA GLY A 37 5.85 6.21 31.58
C GLY A 37 6.44 4.93 30.96
N LEU A 38 6.62 4.85 29.62
CA LEU A 38 7.19 3.68 28.98
C LEU A 38 8.47 3.98 28.19
N SER A 39 8.41 4.83 27.17
CA SER A 39 9.54 5.10 26.29
C SER A 39 9.36 6.31 25.40
N GLU A 40 10.47 6.92 24.99
CA GLU A 40 10.56 7.82 23.84
C GLU A 40 11.01 7.02 22.60
N PHE A 41 10.63 7.52 21.40
CA PHE A 41 10.98 6.95 20.10
C PHE A 41 11.43 8.06 19.16
N THR A 42 12.49 7.76 18.39
CA THR A 42 13.12 8.73 17.46
C THR A 42 13.29 8.17 16.06
N PRO A 43 12.20 7.73 15.37
CA PRO A 43 12.31 7.32 13.98
C PRO A 43 12.71 8.48 13.09
N TYR A 44 13.34 8.15 11.95
CA TYR A 44 13.69 9.19 10.99
C TYR A 44 13.47 8.76 9.54
N TRP A 45 13.28 9.77 8.68
CA TRP A 45 13.26 9.66 7.23
C TRP A 45 14.44 10.40 6.62
N GLU A 46 14.96 9.89 5.50
CA GLU A 46 15.95 10.59 4.68
C GLU A 46 15.43 10.68 3.24
N PHE A 47 15.35 11.91 2.74
CA PHE A 47 14.96 12.23 1.37
C PHE A 47 16.20 12.69 0.60
N PRO A 48 16.60 12.01 -0.49
CA PRO A 48 17.78 12.41 -1.26
C PRO A 48 17.52 13.72 -2.00
N LYS A 49 18.55 14.56 -2.08
CA LYS A 49 18.56 15.76 -2.93
C LYS A 49 19.35 15.47 -4.21
N LYS A 50 18.86 15.97 -5.33
CA LYS A 50 19.63 15.96 -6.57
C LYS A 50 20.74 17.02 -6.49
N SER A 51 21.85 16.78 -7.17
CA SER A 51 22.92 17.76 -7.29
C SER A 51 22.38 19.09 -7.85
N GLY A 52 22.75 20.18 -7.20
CA GLY A 52 22.28 21.54 -7.57
C GLY A 52 20.92 21.95 -7.01
N MET A 53 20.23 21.09 -6.24
CA MET A 53 19.06 21.55 -5.46
C MET A 53 19.51 22.56 -4.40
N GLY A 54 18.84 23.73 -4.38
CA GLY A 54 18.99 24.74 -3.33
C GLY A 54 18.43 24.26 -1.98
N GLN A 55 18.40 25.20 -1.02
CA GLN A 55 17.73 24.96 0.27
C GLN A 55 16.21 24.84 0.06
N ILE A 56 15.60 23.85 0.70
CA ILE A 56 14.17 23.51 0.55
C ILE A 56 13.41 23.77 1.85
N ALA A 57 14.00 23.37 2.98
CA ALA A 57 13.31 23.44 4.27
C ALA A 57 13.38 24.81 4.94
N GLU A 58 14.39 25.61 4.64
CA GLU A 58 14.61 26.91 5.30
C GLU A 58 13.45 27.87 5.01
N ASN A 59 12.82 28.40 6.06
CA ASN A 59 11.71 29.35 6.00
C ASN A 59 10.54 28.89 5.08
N ASN A 60 10.29 27.59 5.02
CA ASN A 60 9.27 26.99 4.15
C ASN A 60 8.17 26.31 4.98
N ALA A 61 7.13 27.06 5.35
CA ALA A 61 6.00 26.58 6.13
C ALA A 61 5.22 25.47 5.42
N LEU A 62 5.20 25.43 4.09
CA LEU A 62 4.59 24.35 3.33
C LEU A 62 5.36 23.04 3.52
N PHE A 63 6.70 23.09 3.43
CA PHE A 63 7.54 21.91 3.64
C PHE A 63 7.40 21.39 5.07
N GLU A 64 7.39 22.28 6.07
CA GLU A 64 7.15 21.91 7.46
C GLU A 64 5.77 21.29 7.67
N THR A 65 4.71 21.79 6.99
CA THR A 65 3.37 21.19 7.03
C THR A 65 3.35 19.77 6.49
N MET A 66 4.07 19.49 5.40
CA MET A 66 4.21 18.14 4.86
C MET A 66 4.98 17.24 5.83
N VAL A 67 6.07 17.73 6.41
CA VAL A 67 6.87 17.00 7.41
C VAL A 67 6.03 16.69 8.66
N PHE A 68 5.32 17.67 9.20
CA PHE A 68 4.39 17.46 10.31
C PHE A 68 3.35 16.38 9.99
N SER A 69 2.73 16.44 8.81
CA SER A 69 1.72 15.47 8.38
C SER A 69 2.31 14.06 8.20
N LEU A 70 3.54 13.93 7.73
CA LEU A 70 4.24 12.64 7.69
C LEU A 70 4.46 12.10 9.11
N GLY A 71 4.76 12.95 10.10
CA GLY A 71 4.83 12.57 11.50
C GLY A 71 3.49 12.09 12.06
N MET A 72 2.40 12.72 11.66
CA MET A 72 1.05 12.27 12.04
C MET A 72 0.77 10.85 11.55
N VAL A 73 1.09 10.51 10.30
CA VAL A 73 0.87 9.13 9.83
C VAL A 73 1.86 8.12 10.43
N GLU A 74 3.08 8.53 10.79
CA GLU A 74 4.04 7.69 11.53
C GLU A 74 3.61 7.41 12.97
N LEU A 75 2.96 8.36 13.62
CA LEU A 75 2.50 8.30 15.00
C LEU A 75 1.80 6.97 15.31
N VAL A 76 0.92 6.52 14.43
CA VAL A 76 0.10 5.33 14.67
C VAL A 76 0.93 4.04 14.78
N SER A 77 2.13 4.01 14.16
CA SER A 77 3.06 2.88 14.29
C SER A 77 3.55 2.69 15.72
N TYR A 78 3.64 3.77 16.50
CA TYR A 78 4.10 3.78 17.88
C TYR A 78 2.94 3.79 18.89
N TRP A 79 1.88 4.54 18.61
CA TRP A 79 0.69 4.59 19.46
C TRP A 79 0.07 3.21 19.72
N LYS A 80 0.00 2.36 18.70
CA LYS A 80 -0.60 1.02 18.79
C LYS A 80 0.08 0.08 19.80
N ILE A 81 1.30 0.41 20.26
CA ILE A 81 2.06 -0.40 21.23
C ILE A 81 1.28 -0.52 22.55
N THR A 82 0.58 0.53 22.97
CA THR A 82 -0.22 0.59 24.19
C THR A 82 -1.64 1.07 23.97
N CYS A 83 -1.96 1.61 22.80
CA CYS A 83 -3.24 2.23 22.48
C CYS A 83 -3.67 3.28 23.53
N ALA A 84 -2.74 4.11 24.00
CA ALA A 84 -2.99 5.14 25.01
C ALA A 84 -4.28 5.93 24.69
N PRO A 85 -5.18 6.14 25.69
CA PRO A 85 -6.49 6.78 25.45
C PRO A 85 -6.39 8.23 24.99
N LEU A 86 -5.36 8.96 25.43
CA LEU A 86 -5.13 10.37 25.09
C LEU A 86 -3.88 10.51 24.21
N VAL A 87 -4.03 11.18 23.08
CA VAL A 87 -2.94 11.55 22.16
C VAL A 87 -2.79 13.07 22.19
N ARG A 88 -1.60 13.55 22.59
CA ARG A 88 -1.25 14.97 22.56
C ARG A 88 -0.35 15.28 21.37
N VAL A 89 -0.79 16.20 20.53
CA VAL A 89 -0.02 16.66 19.36
C VAL A 89 0.60 18.01 19.72
N GLN A 90 1.88 18.00 20.09
CA GLN A 90 2.67 19.18 20.46
C GLN A 90 3.54 19.68 19.29
N ALA A 91 3.79 18.82 18.32
CA ALA A 91 4.67 19.11 17.18
C ALA A 91 4.07 20.10 16.18
N GLY A 92 2.76 20.35 16.19
CA GLY A 92 2.07 21.22 15.26
C GLY A 92 0.61 21.45 15.65
N ALA A 93 -0.09 22.27 14.89
CA ALA A 93 -1.49 22.59 15.12
C ALA A 93 -2.43 21.83 14.20
N LEU A 94 -3.52 21.32 14.75
CA LEU A 94 -4.64 20.70 14.05
C LEU A 94 -5.94 21.39 14.44
N ASN A 95 -6.83 21.63 13.50
CA ASN A 95 -8.21 22.00 13.77
C ASN A 95 -9.09 20.74 13.98
N GLU A 96 -10.33 20.94 14.42
CA GLU A 96 -11.27 19.84 14.71
C GLU A 96 -11.51 18.93 13.50
N ALA A 97 -11.61 19.48 12.29
CA ALA A 97 -11.82 18.71 11.06
C ALA A 97 -10.59 17.85 10.71
N GLN A 98 -9.39 18.36 10.93
CA GLN A 98 -8.15 17.58 10.78
C GLN A 98 -8.06 16.46 11.82
N ILE A 99 -8.40 16.73 13.07
CA ILE A 99 -8.44 15.72 14.14
C ILE A 99 -9.42 14.59 13.75
N ALA A 100 -10.62 14.94 13.28
CA ALA A 100 -11.61 13.96 12.83
C ALA A 100 -11.08 13.12 11.65
N TRP A 101 -10.42 13.75 10.68
CA TRP A 101 -9.81 13.08 9.53
C TRP A 101 -8.70 12.09 9.95
N TRP A 102 -7.82 12.49 10.88
CA TRP A 102 -6.76 11.60 11.39
C TRP A 102 -7.33 10.42 12.18
N LYS A 103 -8.35 10.66 13.00
CA LYS A 103 -9.06 9.60 13.74
C LYS A 103 -9.73 8.60 12.78
N GLU A 104 -10.36 9.07 11.72
CA GLU A 104 -10.95 8.21 10.66
C GLU A 104 -9.87 7.31 10.03
N LEU A 105 -8.74 7.91 9.60
CA LEU A 105 -7.63 7.14 9.03
C LEU A 105 -7.09 6.09 10.01
N TYR A 106 -6.89 6.44 11.27
CA TYR A 106 -6.32 5.52 12.24
C TYR A 106 -7.30 4.39 12.58
N PHE A 107 -8.56 4.71 12.80
CA PHE A 107 -9.57 3.71 13.12
C PHE A 107 -9.70 2.65 12.02
N HIS A 108 -9.94 3.07 10.79
CA HIS A 108 -10.09 2.16 9.68
C HIS A 108 -8.77 1.52 9.22
N GLY A 109 -7.68 2.28 9.26
CA GLY A 109 -6.35 1.79 8.90
C GLY A 109 -5.77 0.75 9.87
N LEU A 110 -6.28 0.69 11.10
CA LEU A 110 -5.93 -0.31 12.10
C LEU A 110 -6.97 -1.44 12.25
N GLY A 111 -7.95 -1.55 11.36
CA GLY A 111 -9.00 -2.57 11.45
C GLY A 111 -8.47 -3.99 11.64
N GLU A 112 -7.46 -4.41 10.87
CA GLU A 112 -6.78 -5.69 11.07
C GLU A 112 -6.09 -5.78 12.44
N PHE A 113 -5.39 -4.73 12.85
CA PHE A 113 -4.72 -4.69 14.15
C PHE A 113 -5.72 -4.93 15.30
N TYR A 114 -6.88 -4.29 15.27
CA TYR A 114 -7.92 -4.53 16.28
C TYR A 114 -8.45 -5.96 16.21
N TYR A 115 -8.76 -6.44 15.02
CA TYR A 115 -9.30 -7.78 14.82
C TYR A 115 -8.33 -8.88 15.31
N THR A 116 -7.08 -8.81 14.90
CA THR A 116 -6.07 -9.83 15.24
C THR A 116 -5.65 -9.82 16.72
N ASN A 117 -5.82 -8.69 17.40
CA ASN A 117 -5.56 -8.57 18.85
C ASN A 117 -6.84 -8.75 19.69
N GLY A 118 -8.00 -9.06 19.09
CA GLY A 118 -9.26 -9.23 19.82
C GLY A 118 -9.78 -7.96 20.49
N ILE A 119 -9.49 -6.80 19.89
CA ILE A 119 -9.83 -5.48 20.42
C ILE A 119 -11.16 -5.02 19.84
N GLU A 120 -12.17 -4.85 20.68
CA GLU A 120 -13.46 -4.29 20.32
C GLU A 120 -13.55 -2.82 20.72
N VAL A 121 -13.50 -1.93 19.74
CA VAL A 121 -13.56 -0.47 19.96
C VAL A 121 -14.49 0.19 18.96
N LYS A 122 -15.04 1.35 19.36
CA LYS A 122 -15.79 2.23 18.45
C LYS A 122 -14.92 3.41 18.02
N GLN A 123 -15.20 3.96 16.86
CA GLN A 123 -14.46 5.09 16.29
C GLN A 123 -14.47 6.33 17.19
N ASP A 124 -15.55 6.56 17.94
CA ASP A 124 -15.66 7.71 18.84
C ASP A 124 -14.82 7.55 20.10
N ASP A 125 -14.60 6.30 20.55
CA ASP A 125 -14.06 5.99 21.89
C ASP A 125 -12.61 5.49 21.87
N PHE A 126 -12.05 5.13 20.68
CA PHE A 126 -10.73 4.49 20.65
C PHE A 126 -9.59 5.42 21.04
N MET A 127 -9.75 6.72 20.78
CA MET A 127 -8.71 7.74 21.00
C MET A 127 -9.34 9.11 21.20
N GLU A 128 -8.90 9.83 22.23
CA GLU A 128 -9.03 11.27 22.32
C GLU A 128 -7.76 11.91 21.74
N MET A 129 -7.90 12.95 20.90
CA MET A 129 -6.76 13.66 20.32
C MET A 129 -6.89 15.15 20.63
N VAL A 130 -5.83 15.72 21.19
CA VAL A 130 -5.75 17.16 21.47
C VAL A 130 -4.54 17.76 20.77
N SER A 131 -4.75 18.95 20.20
CA SER A 131 -3.70 19.73 19.52
C SER A 131 -3.22 20.84 20.46
N GLU A 132 -1.93 20.83 20.78
CA GLU A 132 -1.29 21.76 21.73
C GLU A 132 -0.14 22.56 21.07
N GLY A 133 0.26 22.19 19.85
CA GLY A 133 1.34 22.85 19.15
C GLY A 133 0.90 24.07 18.35
N ASN A 134 1.85 24.67 17.65
CA ASN A 134 1.63 25.81 16.77
C ASN A 134 1.75 25.41 15.31
N ALA A 135 1.04 26.13 14.44
CA ALA A 135 1.23 25.98 13.00
C ALA A 135 2.66 26.42 12.60
N PRO A 136 3.24 25.81 11.54
CA PRO A 136 4.52 26.26 11.01
C PRO A 136 4.50 27.76 10.67
N THR A 137 5.61 28.42 10.93
CA THR A 137 5.81 29.84 10.61
C THR A 137 6.74 29.96 9.39
N GLY A 138 6.52 30.96 8.55
CA GLY A 138 7.33 31.15 7.34
C GLY A 138 6.48 31.32 6.10
N SER A 139 7.13 31.25 4.94
CA SER A 139 6.48 31.41 3.65
C SER A 139 5.88 30.10 3.14
N TYR A 140 4.69 30.17 2.59
CA TYR A 140 4.08 29.04 1.87
C TYR A 140 4.61 29.02 0.43
N LEU A 141 5.67 28.24 0.19
CA LEU A 141 6.36 28.20 -1.09
C LEU A 141 5.69 27.23 -2.06
N ILE A 142 4.51 27.63 -2.56
CA ILE A 142 3.76 26.85 -3.55
C ILE A 142 4.52 26.87 -4.88
N LYS A 143 4.65 25.68 -5.51
CA LYS A 143 5.30 25.53 -6.81
C LYS A 143 4.26 25.53 -7.93
N GLU A 144 4.36 26.45 -8.87
CA GLU A 144 3.36 26.63 -9.94
C GLU A 144 3.58 25.72 -11.17
N ASN A 145 4.82 25.24 -11.39
CA ASN A 145 5.21 24.57 -12.63
C ASN A 145 5.57 23.09 -12.42
N LEU A 146 4.84 22.38 -11.57
CA LEU A 146 5.03 20.95 -11.36
C LEU A 146 4.72 20.16 -12.64
N LYS A 147 5.58 19.19 -13.00
CA LYS A 147 5.42 18.39 -14.22
C LYS A 147 5.87 16.93 -13.99
N GLY A 148 5.37 16.03 -14.83
CA GLY A 148 5.78 14.62 -14.81
C GLY A 148 5.14 13.82 -13.68
N CYS A 149 5.50 12.54 -13.66
CA CYS A 149 4.91 11.55 -12.76
C CYS A 149 5.96 10.95 -11.82
N MET A 150 5.54 10.60 -10.64
CA MET A 150 6.27 9.76 -9.72
C MET A 150 5.46 8.49 -9.41
N VAL A 151 6.03 7.33 -9.71
CA VAL A 151 5.38 6.03 -9.53
C VAL A 151 6.01 5.33 -8.31
N PRO A 152 5.26 5.12 -7.23
CA PRO A 152 5.71 4.31 -6.10
C PRO A 152 5.88 2.84 -6.52
N ILE A 153 7.06 2.27 -6.26
CA ILE A 153 7.44 0.92 -6.67
C ILE A 153 7.52 -0.01 -5.47
N GLY A 154 6.58 -0.94 -5.39
CA GLY A 154 6.57 -2.01 -4.39
C GLY A 154 7.31 -3.28 -4.81
N GLY A 155 7.64 -3.44 -6.10
CA GLY A 155 8.28 -4.63 -6.67
C GLY A 155 7.31 -5.75 -7.07
N GLY A 156 6.01 -5.56 -6.90
CA GLY A 156 4.95 -6.48 -7.34
C GLY A 156 4.45 -6.19 -8.76
N LYS A 157 3.52 -7.02 -9.25
CA LYS A 157 2.93 -6.93 -10.60
C LYS A 157 2.28 -5.57 -10.90
N ASP A 158 1.62 -4.95 -9.90
CA ASP A 158 0.81 -3.76 -10.13
C ASP A 158 1.67 -2.54 -10.50
N SER A 159 2.79 -2.33 -9.79
CA SER A 159 3.74 -1.27 -10.14
C SER A 159 4.43 -1.52 -11.49
N ALA A 160 4.66 -2.78 -11.86
CA ALA A 160 5.19 -3.14 -13.18
C ALA A 160 4.18 -2.80 -14.30
N VAL A 161 2.89 -3.10 -14.09
CA VAL A 161 1.82 -2.72 -15.03
C VAL A 161 1.73 -1.20 -15.17
N THR A 162 1.75 -0.45 -14.06
CA THR A 162 1.72 1.02 -14.11
C THR A 162 2.90 1.58 -14.90
N LEU A 163 4.13 1.08 -14.69
CA LEU A 163 5.30 1.49 -15.48
C LEU A 163 5.15 1.14 -16.96
N SER A 164 4.60 -0.03 -17.29
CA SER A 164 4.34 -0.45 -18.67
C SER A 164 3.32 0.46 -19.35
N LEU A 165 2.24 0.84 -18.65
CA LEU A 165 1.24 1.77 -19.18
C LEU A 165 1.83 3.16 -19.46
N LEU A 166 2.75 3.62 -18.61
CA LEU A 166 3.41 4.94 -18.70
C LEU A 166 4.72 4.91 -19.51
N LYS A 167 5.00 3.84 -20.25
CA LYS A 167 6.27 3.65 -20.96
C LYS A 167 6.58 4.77 -21.97
N GLU A 168 5.56 5.34 -22.61
CA GLU A 168 5.72 6.40 -23.60
C GLU A 168 6.11 7.76 -22.96
N GLN A 169 5.75 7.97 -21.68
CA GLN A 169 6.09 9.17 -20.92
C GLN A 169 7.34 8.99 -20.04
N LYS A 170 8.09 7.91 -20.23
CA LYS A 170 9.20 7.48 -19.37
C LYS A 170 10.21 8.60 -19.07
N ASP A 171 10.52 9.46 -20.03
CA ASP A 171 11.52 10.53 -19.84
C ASP A 171 11.09 11.59 -18.81
N SER A 172 9.79 11.76 -18.58
CA SER A 172 9.24 12.67 -17.58
C SER A 172 8.91 11.98 -16.24
N ASN A 173 9.04 10.64 -16.19
CA ASN A 173 8.65 9.85 -15.02
C ASN A 173 9.81 9.56 -14.10
N TYR A 174 9.49 9.38 -12.81
CA TYR A 174 10.39 8.96 -11.76
C TYR A 174 9.82 7.75 -11.01
N CYS A 175 10.70 6.88 -10.52
CA CYS A 175 10.33 5.77 -9.64
C CYS A 175 10.61 6.16 -8.19
N TYR A 176 9.62 6.00 -7.32
CA TYR A 176 9.74 6.28 -5.89
C TYR A 176 9.83 4.99 -5.11
N ILE A 177 10.82 4.85 -4.24
CA ILE A 177 11.05 3.63 -3.45
C ILE A 177 11.35 4.00 -2.00
N ILE A 178 10.64 3.34 -1.07
CA ILE A 178 10.96 3.38 0.36
C ILE A 178 11.81 2.16 0.69
N ASN A 179 13.01 2.35 1.23
CA ASN A 179 13.95 1.29 1.60
C ASN A 179 14.18 0.29 0.45
N PRO A 180 14.93 0.67 -0.59
CA PRO A 180 15.15 -0.15 -1.78
C PRO A 180 15.65 -1.56 -1.45
N ARG A 181 15.15 -2.55 -2.21
CA ARG A 181 15.55 -3.97 -2.16
C ARG A 181 15.44 -4.59 -3.55
N GLY A 182 15.85 -5.85 -3.70
CA GLY A 182 16.02 -6.53 -4.98
C GLY A 182 14.86 -6.35 -5.94
N ALA A 183 13.63 -6.78 -5.58
CA ALA A 183 12.46 -6.68 -6.45
C ALA A 183 12.16 -5.24 -6.87
N THR A 184 12.27 -4.25 -5.96
CA THR A 184 12.01 -2.84 -6.30
C THR A 184 13.03 -2.28 -7.27
N LEU A 185 14.32 -2.55 -7.02
CA LEU A 185 15.42 -2.11 -7.90
C LEU A 185 15.37 -2.80 -9.27
N ASN A 186 15.07 -4.10 -9.29
CA ASN A 186 14.92 -4.86 -10.52
C ASN A 186 13.73 -4.36 -11.35
N THR A 187 12.60 -4.01 -10.72
CA THR A 187 11.45 -3.41 -11.40
C THR A 187 11.81 -2.09 -12.07
N VAL A 188 12.51 -1.20 -11.38
CA VAL A 188 13.01 0.07 -11.95
C VAL A 188 13.92 -0.18 -13.15
N LYS A 189 14.89 -1.10 -13.01
CA LYS A 189 15.83 -1.46 -14.07
C LYS A 189 15.13 -2.06 -15.29
N SER A 190 14.21 -3.03 -15.09
CA SER A 190 13.44 -3.66 -16.18
C SER A 190 12.49 -2.67 -16.87
N GLY A 191 11.96 -1.67 -16.16
CA GLY A 191 11.25 -0.53 -16.75
C GLY A 191 12.14 0.41 -17.56
N GLY A 192 13.46 0.18 -17.56
CA GLY A 192 14.44 0.96 -18.28
C GLY A 192 14.71 2.34 -17.68
N TYR A 193 14.51 2.50 -16.37
CA TYR A 193 14.85 3.73 -15.65
C TYR A 193 16.26 3.64 -15.08
N ASN A 194 17.00 4.74 -15.16
CA ASN A 194 18.33 4.90 -14.59
C ASN A 194 18.26 5.41 -13.15
N GLN A 195 19.39 5.46 -12.45
CA GLN A 195 19.46 5.94 -11.07
C GLN A 195 19.02 7.39 -10.90
N ASP A 196 19.25 8.26 -11.87
CA ASP A 196 18.80 9.66 -11.88
C ASP A 196 17.30 9.82 -11.96
N LYS A 197 16.56 8.77 -12.38
CA LYS A 197 15.10 8.66 -12.40
C LYS A 197 14.54 7.92 -11.18
N MET A 198 15.36 7.60 -10.21
CA MET A 198 14.95 6.90 -8.99
C MET A 198 15.07 7.83 -7.78
N ILE A 199 13.99 7.98 -7.02
CA ILE A 199 13.94 8.67 -5.75
C ILE A 199 13.84 7.62 -4.65
N ALA A 200 14.99 7.28 -4.06
CA ALA A 200 15.11 6.25 -3.03
C ALA A 200 15.14 6.91 -1.65
N VAL A 201 14.05 6.82 -0.92
CA VAL A 201 13.96 7.35 0.44
C VAL A 201 14.23 6.27 1.47
N LYS A 202 14.77 6.67 2.61
CA LYS A 202 15.00 5.79 3.74
C LYS A 202 14.03 6.10 4.87
N ARG A 203 13.30 5.08 5.32
CA ARG A 203 12.48 5.10 6.53
C ARG A 203 13.11 4.18 7.57
N THR A 204 13.21 4.63 8.79
CA THR A 204 13.65 3.81 9.91
C THR A 204 12.55 3.67 10.94
N LEU A 205 12.50 2.51 11.57
CA LEU A 205 11.72 2.27 12.77
C LEU A 205 12.66 2.35 13.98
N ASP A 206 12.16 2.86 15.09
CA ASP A 206 12.95 2.88 16.34
C ASP A 206 13.13 1.45 16.86
N LYS A 207 14.35 1.12 17.27
CA LYS A 207 14.70 -0.22 17.79
C LYS A 207 13.89 -0.56 19.05
N ARG A 208 13.61 0.44 19.87
CA ARG A 208 12.82 0.25 21.10
C ARG A 208 11.42 -0.29 20.83
N MET A 209 10.79 0.13 19.71
CA MET A 209 9.52 -0.43 19.27
C MET A 209 9.62 -1.96 19.04
N ILE A 210 10.70 -2.40 18.37
CA ILE A 210 10.92 -3.82 18.08
C ILE A 210 11.13 -4.62 19.39
N GLU A 211 11.89 -4.06 20.33
CA GLU A 211 12.10 -4.65 21.65
C GLU A 211 10.80 -4.80 22.45
N LEU A 212 9.94 -3.76 22.42
CA LEU A 212 8.64 -3.80 23.10
C LEU A 212 7.71 -4.86 22.49
N ASN A 213 7.71 -4.99 21.15
CA ASN A 213 6.96 -6.05 20.48
C ASN A 213 7.44 -7.45 20.92
N GLN A 214 8.74 -7.65 21.08
CA GLN A 214 9.31 -8.92 21.59
C GLN A 214 8.95 -9.18 23.05
N GLN A 215 8.70 -8.13 23.85
CA GLN A 215 8.23 -8.20 25.23
C GLN A 215 6.73 -8.46 25.36
N GLY A 216 6.00 -8.60 24.23
CA GLY A 216 4.58 -8.92 24.21
C GLY A 216 3.64 -7.71 24.28
N PHE A 217 4.13 -6.50 24.03
CA PHE A 217 3.28 -5.34 23.75
C PHE A 217 2.50 -5.52 22.46
N LEU A 218 1.41 -4.76 22.28
CA LEU A 218 0.57 -4.88 21.09
C LEU A 218 1.35 -4.60 19.80
N ASN A 219 1.11 -5.43 18.81
CA ASN A 219 1.72 -5.31 17.49
C ASN A 219 0.73 -5.73 16.40
N GLY A 220 0.97 -5.32 15.16
CA GLY A 220 0.15 -5.69 14.00
C GLY A 220 0.22 -4.66 12.89
N HIS A 221 -0.72 -4.77 11.97
CA HIS A 221 -0.81 -3.97 10.76
C HIS A 221 -0.75 -2.44 11.03
N THR A 222 -0.22 -1.73 10.06
CA THR A 222 -0.20 -0.26 10.00
C THR A 222 -0.59 0.16 8.58
N PRO A 223 -1.38 1.23 8.37
CA PRO A 223 -1.83 1.66 7.04
C PRO A 223 -0.68 2.19 6.19
N PHE A 224 0.13 1.29 5.65
CA PHE A 224 1.39 1.63 4.98
C PHE A 224 1.19 2.48 3.72
N SER A 225 0.10 2.27 2.96
CA SER A 225 -0.16 3.10 1.77
C SER A 225 -0.46 4.55 2.13
N ALA A 226 -0.99 4.83 3.33
CA ALA A 226 -1.09 6.19 3.84
C ALA A 226 0.30 6.80 4.11
N ILE A 227 1.22 6.02 4.68
CA ILE A 227 2.62 6.46 4.85
C ILE A 227 3.27 6.76 3.49
N VAL A 228 3.00 5.93 2.48
CA VAL A 228 3.45 6.20 1.10
C VAL A 228 2.87 7.52 0.59
N ALA A 229 1.57 7.79 0.79
CA ALA A 229 0.93 9.01 0.31
C ALA A 229 1.62 10.28 0.84
N PHE A 230 1.80 10.39 2.17
CA PHE A 230 2.43 11.57 2.77
C PHE A 230 3.91 11.70 2.43
N SER A 231 4.67 10.60 2.46
CA SER A 231 6.10 10.64 2.13
C SER A 231 6.35 10.91 0.64
N ALA A 232 5.48 10.38 -0.24
CA ALA A 232 5.55 10.63 -1.67
C ALA A 232 5.23 12.09 -2.01
N THR A 233 4.34 12.74 -1.27
CA THR A 233 4.05 14.18 -1.44
C THR A 233 5.30 15.02 -1.19
N ILE A 234 6.05 14.76 -0.12
CA ILE A 234 7.34 15.42 0.14
C ILE A 234 8.32 15.18 -1.02
N ALA A 235 8.48 13.93 -1.44
CA ALA A 235 9.41 13.57 -2.50
C ALA A 235 9.02 14.21 -3.85
N ALA A 236 7.73 14.25 -4.18
CA ALA A 236 7.22 14.88 -5.39
C ALA A 236 7.42 16.39 -5.36
N TYR A 237 7.10 17.05 -4.25
CA TYR A 237 7.35 18.47 -4.05
C TYR A 237 8.84 18.83 -4.19
N MET A 238 9.75 18.06 -3.56
CA MET A 238 11.19 18.27 -3.68
C MET A 238 11.69 18.20 -5.13
N ASN A 239 11.09 17.34 -5.94
CA ASN A 239 11.52 17.05 -7.31
C ASN A 239 10.68 17.73 -8.41
N ASP A 240 9.84 18.68 -8.08
CA ASP A 240 8.96 19.43 -9.00
C ASP A 240 8.01 18.52 -9.81
N LEU A 241 7.55 17.41 -9.21
CA LEU A 241 6.68 16.43 -9.85
C LEU A 241 5.20 16.73 -9.56
N LYS A 242 4.36 16.66 -10.61
CA LYS A 242 2.93 16.96 -10.52
C LYS A 242 2.14 15.78 -10.00
N TYR A 243 2.37 14.60 -10.57
CA TYR A 243 1.52 13.43 -10.35
C TYR A 243 2.21 12.38 -9.49
N ILE A 244 1.52 11.92 -8.44
CA ILE A 244 1.89 10.75 -7.64
C ILE A 244 0.95 9.62 -8.07
N VAL A 245 1.49 8.67 -8.84
CA VAL A 245 0.72 7.67 -9.58
C VAL A 245 0.83 6.32 -8.88
N LEU A 246 -0.15 6.01 -8.04
CA LEU A 246 -0.24 4.73 -7.35
C LEU A 246 -0.72 3.62 -8.29
N SER A 247 -0.60 2.38 -7.82
CA SER A 247 -1.00 1.18 -8.54
C SER A 247 -2.08 0.39 -7.79
N ASN A 248 -2.97 1.10 -7.06
CA ASN A 248 -4.07 0.44 -6.37
C ASN A 248 -5.20 0.11 -7.34
N GLU A 249 -5.87 -0.99 -7.10
CA GLU A 249 -6.95 -1.58 -7.89
C GLU A 249 -8.32 -1.40 -7.24
N SER A 250 -9.40 -1.73 -7.96
CA SER A 250 -10.78 -1.61 -7.45
C SER A 250 -11.09 -2.59 -6.31
N SER A 251 -10.52 -3.81 -6.36
CA SER A 251 -10.77 -4.85 -5.35
C SER A 251 -10.23 -4.51 -3.94
N ALA A 252 -9.36 -3.49 -3.82
CA ALA A 252 -8.91 -2.96 -2.52
C ALA A 252 -10.06 -2.40 -1.65
N ASN A 253 -11.25 -2.18 -2.22
CA ASN A 253 -12.44 -1.74 -1.49
C ASN A 253 -13.15 -2.89 -0.74
N GLU A 254 -12.87 -4.18 -1.05
CA GLU A 254 -13.54 -5.32 -0.44
C GLU A 254 -13.08 -5.56 1.00
N SER A 255 -14.05 -5.82 1.92
CA SER A 255 -13.73 -6.15 3.31
C SER A 255 -13.01 -7.50 3.42
N THR A 256 -12.05 -7.60 4.35
CA THR A 256 -11.33 -8.85 4.64
C THR A 256 -12.21 -9.85 5.38
N VAL A 257 -13.03 -9.37 6.33
CA VAL A 257 -13.97 -10.19 7.11
C VAL A 257 -15.38 -9.99 6.58
N ALA A 258 -16.02 -11.07 6.15
CA ALA A 258 -17.37 -11.00 5.56
C ALA A 258 -18.40 -10.37 6.52
N GLY A 259 -19.18 -9.41 6.01
CA GLY A 259 -20.20 -8.71 6.79
C GLY A 259 -19.66 -7.68 7.80
N SER A 260 -18.40 -7.34 7.75
CA SER A 260 -17.76 -6.32 8.59
C SER A 260 -17.16 -5.18 7.76
N THR A 261 -16.71 -4.12 8.44
CA THR A 261 -15.95 -3.00 7.83
C THR A 261 -14.42 -3.19 7.94
N VAL A 262 -13.95 -4.32 8.46
CA VAL A 262 -12.53 -4.62 8.59
C VAL A 262 -11.93 -4.84 7.21
N ASN A 263 -11.07 -3.91 6.79
CA ASN A 263 -10.38 -3.97 5.51
C ASN A 263 -8.87 -3.80 5.72
N HIS A 264 -8.12 -4.90 5.51
CA HIS A 264 -6.66 -4.89 5.53
C HIS A 264 -6.08 -3.83 4.57
N GLN A 265 -6.77 -3.57 3.47
CA GLN A 265 -6.34 -2.66 2.42
C GLN A 265 -6.96 -1.26 2.51
N TYR A 266 -7.52 -0.83 3.66
CA TYR A 266 -8.19 0.47 3.80
C TYR A 266 -7.40 1.62 3.19
N SER A 267 -6.10 1.73 3.48
CA SER A 267 -5.24 2.80 2.94
C SER A 267 -4.94 2.69 1.44
N LYS A 268 -5.42 1.62 0.77
CA LYS A 268 -5.44 1.47 -0.68
C LYS A 268 -6.83 1.68 -1.28
N SER A 269 -7.89 1.82 -0.47
CA SER A 269 -9.26 1.98 -0.93
C SER A 269 -9.47 3.31 -1.65
N PHE A 270 -10.53 3.39 -2.46
CA PHE A 270 -10.94 4.65 -3.10
C PHE A 270 -11.36 5.70 -2.07
N LYS A 271 -11.99 5.27 -0.97
CA LYS A 271 -12.33 6.18 0.14
C LYS A 271 -11.09 6.90 0.66
N PHE A 272 -10.03 6.18 0.99
CA PHE A 272 -8.78 6.80 1.45
C PHE A 272 -8.17 7.70 0.37
N GLU A 273 -8.14 7.26 -0.89
CA GLU A 273 -7.59 8.04 -2.01
C GLU A 273 -8.29 9.39 -2.15
N LYS A 274 -9.62 9.41 -2.07
CA LYS A 274 -10.44 10.62 -2.13
C LYS A 274 -10.25 11.50 -0.88
N ASP A 275 -10.24 10.89 0.30
CA ASP A 275 -10.06 11.61 1.56
C ASP A 275 -8.68 12.26 1.63
N PHE A 276 -7.62 11.56 1.19
CA PHE A 276 -6.26 12.10 1.13
C PHE A 276 -6.16 13.24 0.11
N HIS A 277 -6.76 13.08 -1.07
CA HIS A 277 -6.80 14.14 -2.08
C HIS A 277 -7.44 15.41 -1.52
N THR A 278 -8.58 15.29 -0.83
CA THR A 278 -9.25 16.42 -0.18
C THR A 278 -8.39 17.04 0.93
N TYR A 279 -7.68 16.20 1.72
CA TYR A 279 -6.77 16.68 2.77
C TYR A 279 -5.59 17.45 2.19
N GLU A 280 -5.01 16.94 1.11
CA GLU A 280 -3.91 17.61 0.38
C GLU A 280 -4.34 18.97 -0.14
N GLU A 281 -5.46 19.05 -0.87
CA GLU A 281 -5.98 20.29 -1.43
C GLU A 281 -6.38 21.32 -0.38
N THR A 282 -6.87 20.86 0.78
CA THR A 282 -7.40 21.74 1.83
C THR A 282 -6.33 22.23 2.79
N TYR A 283 -5.45 21.34 3.23
CA TYR A 283 -4.55 21.58 4.36
C TYR A 283 -3.07 21.61 4.00
N ILE A 284 -2.61 20.77 3.07
CA ILE A 284 -1.20 20.74 2.66
C ILE A 284 -0.96 21.75 1.54
N LYS A 285 -1.71 21.67 0.44
CA LYS A 285 -1.62 22.54 -0.74
C LYS A 285 -0.24 22.50 -1.41
N SER A 286 0.36 21.31 -1.52
CA SER A 286 1.66 21.14 -2.17
C SER A 286 1.62 21.39 -3.68
N GLY A 287 0.42 21.33 -4.28
CA GLY A 287 0.21 21.38 -5.71
C GLY A 287 0.41 20.06 -6.42
N THR A 288 0.79 18.99 -5.71
CA THR A 288 0.87 17.64 -6.27
C THR A 288 -0.54 17.05 -6.44
N TYR A 289 -0.66 16.01 -7.25
CA TYR A 289 -1.92 15.32 -7.51
C TYR A 289 -1.74 13.81 -7.30
N TYR A 290 -2.40 13.26 -6.29
CA TYR A 290 -2.32 11.85 -5.89
C TYR A 290 -3.51 11.08 -6.45
N PHE A 291 -3.25 9.98 -7.17
CA PHE A 291 -4.27 9.08 -7.69
C PHE A 291 -3.71 7.68 -7.97
N SER A 292 -4.59 6.69 -8.12
CA SER A 292 -4.21 5.31 -8.46
C SER A 292 -4.54 5.00 -9.92
N MET A 293 -3.51 4.75 -10.74
CA MET A 293 -3.61 4.47 -12.19
C MET A 293 -4.48 3.26 -12.50
N LEU A 294 -4.42 2.23 -11.65
CA LEU A 294 -5.12 0.97 -11.87
C LEU A 294 -6.51 0.92 -11.19
N ARG A 295 -6.93 2.00 -10.55
CA ARG A 295 -8.23 2.06 -9.84
C ARG A 295 -9.43 1.63 -10.66
N PRO A 296 -9.56 1.98 -11.95
CA PRO A 296 -10.69 1.54 -12.74
C PRO A 296 -10.70 0.04 -13.06
N LEU A 297 -9.57 -0.65 -12.87
CA LEU A 297 -9.38 -2.03 -13.27
C LEU A 297 -9.58 -3.01 -12.11
N SER A 298 -10.03 -4.21 -12.45
CA SER A 298 -10.01 -5.37 -11.57
C SER A 298 -8.61 -5.99 -11.50
N GLU A 299 -8.34 -6.76 -10.45
CA GLU A 299 -7.13 -7.58 -10.34
C GLU A 299 -6.98 -8.54 -11.52
N PHE A 300 -8.09 -9.06 -12.01
CA PHE A 300 -8.13 -9.95 -13.16
C PHE A 300 -7.61 -9.28 -14.44
N GLN A 301 -8.05 -8.04 -14.74
CA GLN A 301 -7.56 -7.26 -15.88
C GLN A 301 -6.08 -6.87 -15.70
N ILE A 302 -5.67 -6.52 -14.48
CA ILE A 302 -4.28 -6.23 -14.17
C ILE A 302 -3.40 -7.45 -14.39
N ALA A 303 -3.86 -8.65 -13.99
CA ALA A 303 -3.15 -9.91 -14.24
C ALA A 303 -3.02 -10.21 -15.75
N LYS A 304 -4.10 -9.98 -16.54
CA LYS A 304 -4.07 -10.09 -18.00
C LYS A 304 -3.02 -9.16 -18.61
N GLN A 305 -3.01 -7.90 -18.18
CA GLN A 305 -2.02 -6.91 -18.67
C GLN A 305 -0.60 -7.28 -18.24
N PHE A 306 -0.41 -7.71 -16.98
CA PHE A 306 0.89 -8.15 -16.47
C PHE A 306 1.45 -9.33 -17.27
N ALA A 307 0.62 -10.28 -17.66
CA ALA A 307 1.03 -11.43 -18.48
C ALA A 307 1.69 -11.01 -19.81
N THR A 308 1.40 -9.81 -20.31
CA THR A 308 2.08 -9.25 -21.51
C THR A 308 3.41 -8.58 -21.21
N CYS A 309 3.73 -8.36 -19.94
CA CYS A 309 4.93 -7.64 -19.48
C CYS A 309 6.05 -8.62 -19.11
N SER A 310 6.51 -9.42 -20.09
CA SER A 310 7.44 -10.55 -19.86
C SER A 310 8.77 -10.15 -19.20
N GLU A 311 9.21 -8.90 -19.40
CA GLU A 311 10.43 -8.34 -18.81
C GLU A 311 10.41 -8.25 -17.29
N TYR A 312 9.22 -8.37 -16.67
CA TYR A 312 9.06 -8.33 -15.21
C TYR A 312 8.81 -9.71 -14.59
N HIS A 313 8.48 -10.75 -15.37
CA HIS A 313 8.02 -12.03 -14.82
C HIS A 313 9.03 -12.70 -13.89
N ASP A 314 10.34 -12.60 -14.16
CA ASP A 314 11.36 -13.25 -13.36
C ASP A 314 11.79 -12.44 -12.14
N ILE A 315 11.41 -11.14 -12.09
CA ILE A 315 11.96 -10.22 -11.09
C ILE A 315 10.92 -9.66 -10.13
N PHE A 316 9.62 -9.76 -10.46
CA PHE A 316 8.58 -9.25 -9.55
C PHE A 316 8.44 -10.12 -8.31
N ARG A 317 8.22 -9.50 -7.16
CA ARG A 317 7.99 -10.18 -5.89
C ARG A 317 6.99 -9.38 -5.06
N SER A 318 5.98 -10.07 -4.53
CA SER A 318 5.04 -9.51 -3.55
C SER A 318 4.76 -10.45 -2.38
N CYS A 319 5.58 -11.49 -2.24
CA CYS A 319 5.53 -12.41 -1.11
C CYS A 319 5.96 -11.72 0.19
N ASN A 320 5.09 -11.73 1.21
CA ASN A 320 5.42 -11.12 2.50
C ASN A 320 6.44 -11.95 3.28
N VAL A 321 6.33 -13.29 3.23
CA VAL A 321 7.23 -14.22 3.94
C VAL A 321 8.64 -14.17 3.36
N GLY A 322 8.78 -14.29 2.03
CA GLY A 322 10.06 -14.29 1.32
C GLY A 322 10.62 -12.89 1.00
N SER A 323 10.01 -11.83 1.55
CA SER A 323 10.34 -10.45 1.15
C SER A 323 11.76 -10.01 1.54
N LYS A 324 12.35 -10.60 2.57
CA LYS A 324 13.72 -10.27 3.02
C LYS A 324 14.78 -10.91 2.12
N GLU A 325 14.52 -12.12 1.66
CA GLU A 325 15.37 -12.90 0.76
C GLU A 325 15.10 -12.62 -0.72
N ASP A 326 14.12 -11.77 -1.01
CA ASP A 326 13.69 -11.41 -2.38
C ASP A 326 13.23 -12.62 -3.21
N ILE A 327 12.47 -13.53 -2.57
CA ILE A 327 11.97 -14.77 -3.18
C ILE A 327 10.44 -14.90 -3.06
N TRP A 328 9.85 -15.78 -3.86
CA TRP A 328 8.54 -16.36 -3.61
C TRP A 328 8.72 -17.54 -2.64
N CYS A 329 8.00 -17.56 -1.52
CA CYS A 329 8.11 -18.67 -0.57
C CYS A 329 7.37 -19.94 -1.07
N GLY A 330 6.44 -19.83 -2.03
CA GLY A 330 5.71 -20.93 -2.62
C GLY A 330 4.58 -21.53 -1.76
N HIS A 331 4.31 -20.98 -0.56
CA HIS A 331 3.33 -21.57 0.36
C HIS A 331 2.50 -20.56 1.18
N CYS A 332 2.68 -19.27 1.00
CA CYS A 332 1.83 -18.28 1.69
C CYS A 332 0.58 -17.91 0.85
N PRO A 333 -0.45 -17.32 1.47
CA PRO A 333 -1.67 -16.93 0.76
C PRO A 333 -1.42 -15.97 -0.40
N LYS A 334 -0.46 -15.04 -0.26
CA LYS A 334 -0.11 -14.12 -1.35
C LYS A 334 0.50 -14.86 -2.55
N CYS A 335 1.33 -15.87 -2.33
CA CYS A 335 1.90 -16.68 -3.41
C CYS A 335 0.78 -17.42 -4.17
N LEU A 336 -0.12 -18.11 -3.46
CA LEU A 336 -1.23 -18.85 -4.07
C LEU A 336 -2.18 -17.91 -4.81
N PHE A 337 -2.51 -16.76 -4.23
CA PHE A 337 -3.34 -15.75 -4.87
C PHE A 337 -2.75 -15.32 -6.22
N VAL A 338 -1.47 -14.90 -6.23
CA VAL A 338 -0.83 -14.41 -7.47
C VAL A 338 -0.69 -15.52 -8.49
N PHE A 339 -0.45 -16.76 -8.05
CA PHE A 339 -0.43 -17.93 -8.93
C PHE A 339 -1.80 -18.15 -9.60
N PHE A 340 -2.88 -18.15 -8.83
CA PHE A 340 -4.23 -18.33 -9.38
C PHE A 340 -4.64 -17.19 -10.32
N ILE A 341 -4.43 -15.93 -9.94
CA ILE A 341 -4.89 -14.82 -10.78
C ILE A 341 -4.12 -14.72 -12.12
N LEU A 342 -2.89 -15.23 -12.18
CA LEU A 342 -2.09 -15.30 -13.40
C LEU A 342 -2.33 -16.58 -14.22
N SER A 343 -2.89 -17.63 -13.63
CA SER A 343 -3.01 -18.95 -14.27
C SER A 343 -3.88 -19.00 -15.54
N PRO A 344 -4.91 -18.14 -15.75
CA PRO A 344 -5.59 -18.07 -17.04
C PRO A 344 -4.68 -17.60 -18.19
N PHE A 345 -3.71 -16.74 -17.88
CA PHE A 345 -2.93 -15.98 -18.87
C PHE A 345 -1.52 -16.54 -19.11
N LEU A 346 -0.94 -17.23 -18.15
CA LEU A 346 0.37 -17.87 -18.24
C LEU A 346 0.23 -19.40 -18.18
N SER A 347 1.17 -20.14 -18.76
CA SER A 347 1.18 -21.62 -18.66
C SER A 347 1.56 -22.06 -17.24
N GLN A 348 1.14 -23.25 -16.85
CA GLN A 348 1.46 -23.82 -15.54
C GLN A 348 2.98 -23.99 -15.38
N GLU A 349 3.67 -24.40 -16.45
CA GLU A 349 5.12 -24.52 -16.47
C GLU A 349 5.78 -23.16 -16.18
N ARG A 350 5.31 -22.08 -16.84
CA ARG A 350 5.86 -20.75 -16.64
C ARG A 350 5.62 -20.24 -15.22
N LEU A 351 4.44 -20.48 -14.66
CA LEU A 351 4.15 -20.13 -13.28
C LEU A 351 5.05 -20.92 -12.29
N THR A 352 5.24 -22.21 -12.53
CA THR A 352 6.15 -23.03 -11.71
C THR A 352 7.59 -22.53 -11.75
N GLU A 353 8.07 -22.07 -12.91
CA GLU A 353 9.39 -21.41 -13.03
C GLU A 353 9.47 -20.12 -12.21
N ILE A 354 8.46 -19.25 -12.30
CA ILE A 354 8.42 -17.97 -11.60
C ILE A 354 8.39 -18.14 -10.08
N PHE A 355 7.56 -19.09 -9.59
CA PHE A 355 7.32 -19.27 -8.15
C PHE A 355 8.23 -20.32 -7.51
N GLY A 356 8.90 -21.15 -8.32
CA GLY A 356 9.72 -22.24 -7.85
C GLY A 356 8.93 -23.44 -7.29
N ALA A 357 7.60 -23.43 -7.43
CA ALA A 357 6.70 -24.48 -6.95
C ALA A 357 5.41 -24.52 -7.78
N ASP A 358 4.84 -25.69 -7.98
CA ASP A 358 3.50 -25.88 -8.55
C ASP A 358 2.45 -25.90 -7.43
N MET A 359 2.02 -24.72 -7.02
CA MET A 359 1.09 -24.57 -5.90
C MET A 359 -0.32 -25.09 -6.19
N MET A 360 -0.72 -25.28 -7.45
CA MET A 360 -2.01 -25.90 -7.78
C MET A 360 -2.03 -27.40 -7.53
N ASN A 361 -0.85 -28.05 -7.50
CA ASN A 361 -0.69 -29.47 -7.13
C ASN A 361 -0.29 -29.68 -5.67
N ASP A 362 -0.30 -28.63 -4.85
CA ASP A 362 0.00 -28.74 -3.42
C ASP A 362 -1.29 -28.76 -2.60
N ILE A 363 -1.75 -29.94 -2.23
CA ILE A 363 -2.97 -30.14 -1.43
C ILE A 363 -2.90 -29.47 -0.04
N THR A 364 -1.70 -29.21 0.48
CA THR A 364 -1.54 -28.50 1.77
C THR A 364 -2.01 -27.05 1.70
N MET A 365 -2.14 -26.50 0.49
CA MET A 365 -2.69 -25.16 0.25
C MET A 365 -4.22 -25.11 0.19
N LEU A 366 -4.92 -26.24 0.39
CA LEU A 366 -6.38 -26.33 0.26
C LEU A 366 -7.13 -25.36 1.17
N ASP A 367 -6.73 -25.23 2.44
CA ASP A 367 -7.39 -24.32 3.37
C ASP A 367 -7.16 -22.86 2.99
N THR A 368 -5.97 -22.54 2.50
CA THR A 368 -5.67 -21.21 1.93
C THR A 368 -6.55 -20.94 0.69
N MET A 369 -6.70 -21.91 -0.21
CA MET A 369 -7.61 -21.78 -1.35
C MET A 369 -9.04 -21.52 -0.89
N LYS A 370 -9.56 -22.25 0.11
CA LYS A 370 -10.92 -22.05 0.66
C LYS A 370 -11.12 -20.63 1.19
N GLN A 371 -10.13 -20.06 1.87
CA GLN A 371 -10.17 -18.66 2.31
C GLN A 371 -10.24 -17.70 1.12
N LEU A 372 -9.40 -17.90 0.11
CA LEU A 372 -9.32 -17.05 -1.08
C LEU A 372 -10.61 -17.07 -1.91
N ILE A 373 -11.25 -18.22 -2.07
CA ILE A 373 -12.49 -18.38 -2.89
C ILE A 373 -13.78 -18.10 -2.12
N GLY A 374 -13.70 -17.81 -0.81
CA GLY A 374 -14.86 -17.42 0.01
C GLY A 374 -15.64 -18.58 0.65
N LEU A 375 -15.06 -19.77 0.75
CA LEU A 375 -15.61 -20.88 1.56
C LEU A 375 -15.33 -20.72 3.06
N SER A 376 -14.47 -19.77 3.42
CA SER A 376 -14.23 -19.32 4.79
C SER A 376 -14.76 -17.90 4.98
N PRO A 377 -15.19 -17.50 6.20
CA PRO A 377 -15.71 -16.15 6.45
C PRO A 377 -14.64 -15.07 6.32
N GLU A 378 -13.37 -15.42 6.54
CA GLU A 378 -12.23 -14.53 6.49
C GLU A 378 -11.38 -14.79 5.25
N LYS A 379 -11.01 -13.73 4.54
CA LYS A 379 -9.88 -13.76 3.59
C LYS A 379 -8.57 -13.72 4.36
N PRO A 380 -7.46 -14.19 3.78
CA PRO A 380 -6.15 -13.90 4.35
C PRO A 380 -5.93 -12.39 4.54
N PHE A 381 -5.34 -11.99 5.67
CA PHE A 381 -4.93 -10.60 5.92
C PHE A 381 -3.70 -10.25 5.10
N GLU A 382 -3.87 -10.27 3.80
CA GLU A 382 -2.87 -9.92 2.80
C GLU A 382 -3.53 -9.15 1.64
N CYS A 383 -2.74 -8.46 0.84
CA CYS A 383 -3.24 -7.80 -0.36
C CYS A 383 -3.57 -8.85 -1.43
N VAL A 384 -4.77 -9.39 -1.38
CA VAL A 384 -5.34 -10.35 -2.33
C VAL A 384 -6.58 -9.75 -2.97
N GLY A 385 -6.90 -10.14 -4.20
CA GLY A 385 -8.07 -9.67 -4.95
C GLY A 385 -9.40 -10.08 -4.32
N SER A 386 -10.48 -9.82 -5.01
CA SER A 386 -11.81 -10.24 -4.57
C SER A 386 -11.99 -11.76 -4.71
N ARG A 387 -12.91 -12.31 -3.91
CA ARG A 387 -13.27 -13.74 -3.96
C ARG A 387 -13.78 -14.15 -5.35
N ASP A 388 -14.59 -13.30 -5.96
CA ASP A 388 -15.16 -13.57 -7.26
C ASP A 388 -14.13 -13.54 -8.40
N GLU A 389 -13.13 -12.67 -8.34
CA GLU A 389 -12.04 -12.65 -9.32
C GLU A 389 -11.20 -13.93 -9.28
N ILE A 390 -10.95 -14.45 -8.08
CA ILE A 390 -10.19 -15.70 -7.92
C ILE A 390 -11.01 -16.88 -8.44
N ASN A 391 -12.31 -16.95 -8.10
CA ASN A 391 -13.19 -17.98 -8.65
C ASN A 391 -13.25 -17.94 -10.18
N THR A 392 -13.31 -16.75 -10.77
CA THR A 392 -13.29 -16.57 -12.22
C THR A 392 -11.96 -17.05 -12.82
N ALA A 393 -10.83 -16.69 -12.20
CA ALA A 393 -9.51 -17.13 -12.66
C ALA A 393 -9.36 -18.66 -12.61
N ILE A 394 -9.84 -19.30 -11.55
CA ILE A 394 -9.84 -20.76 -11.42
C ILE A 394 -10.68 -21.40 -12.53
N CYS A 395 -11.91 -20.91 -12.77
CA CYS A 395 -12.77 -21.45 -13.82
C CYS A 395 -12.12 -21.38 -15.20
N LEU A 396 -11.57 -20.22 -15.57
CA LEU A 396 -10.86 -20.06 -16.84
C LEU A 396 -9.61 -20.95 -16.96
N THR A 397 -8.91 -21.18 -15.85
CA THR A 397 -7.76 -22.07 -15.83
C THR A 397 -8.18 -23.53 -16.07
N ILE A 398 -9.27 -23.98 -15.47
CA ILE A 398 -9.86 -25.29 -15.73
C ILE A 398 -10.21 -25.43 -17.21
N GLU A 399 -10.96 -24.49 -17.78
CA GLU A 399 -11.35 -24.49 -19.20
C GLU A 399 -10.14 -24.54 -20.13
N LYS A 400 -9.11 -23.75 -19.84
CA LYS A 400 -7.85 -23.74 -20.59
C LYS A 400 -7.14 -25.09 -20.56
N LEU A 401 -7.00 -25.71 -19.39
CA LEU A 401 -6.31 -27.00 -19.23
C LEU A 401 -7.09 -28.13 -19.92
N GLU A 402 -8.41 -28.18 -19.74
CA GLU A 402 -9.28 -29.17 -20.40
C GLU A 402 -9.25 -29.03 -21.94
N ALA A 403 -9.30 -27.79 -22.46
CA ALA A 403 -9.15 -27.54 -23.90
C ALA A 403 -7.80 -27.99 -24.46
N GLN A 404 -6.75 -28.02 -23.62
CA GLN A 404 -5.43 -28.53 -23.96
C GLN A 404 -5.30 -30.05 -23.76
N GLY A 405 -6.33 -30.73 -23.25
CA GLY A 405 -6.30 -32.16 -22.92
C GLY A 405 -5.35 -32.51 -21.76
N LYS A 406 -5.06 -31.54 -20.89
CA LYS A 406 -4.22 -31.73 -19.69
C LYS A 406 -5.07 -32.19 -18.50
N GLU A 407 -4.46 -32.99 -17.62
CA GLU A 407 -5.04 -33.33 -16.33
C GLU A 407 -5.11 -32.07 -15.45
N LEU A 408 -6.15 -31.99 -14.61
CA LEU A 408 -6.29 -30.90 -13.68
C LEU A 408 -5.37 -31.11 -12.47
N PRO A 409 -4.69 -30.05 -11.99
CA PRO A 409 -3.99 -30.06 -10.70
C PRO A 409 -4.93 -30.36 -9.52
N GLU A 410 -4.41 -30.92 -8.42
CA GLU A 410 -5.19 -31.38 -7.25
C GLU A 410 -6.18 -30.36 -6.69
N LEU A 411 -5.78 -29.09 -6.56
CA LEU A 411 -6.66 -28.02 -6.06
C LEU A 411 -7.80 -27.72 -7.05
N LEU A 412 -7.56 -27.81 -8.36
CA LEU A 412 -8.58 -27.57 -9.38
C LEU A 412 -9.53 -28.79 -9.51
N GLU A 413 -9.02 -30.02 -9.32
CA GLU A 413 -9.87 -31.21 -9.21
C GLU A 413 -10.82 -31.12 -8.02
N TYR A 414 -10.29 -30.72 -6.84
CA TYR A 414 -11.12 -30.45 -5.66
C TYR A 414 -12.20 -29.40 -5.97
N TYR A 415 -11.82 -28.25 -6.54
CA TYR A 415 -12.75 -27.18 -6.88
C TYR A 415 -13.89 -27.66 -7.78
N LYS A 416 -13.59 -28.49 -8.74
CA LYS A 416 -14.57 -29.06 -9.67
C LYS A 416 -15.43 -30.13 -9.01
N SER A 417 -14.86 -31.01 -8.18
CA SER A 417 -15.58 -32.08 -7.46
C SER A 417 -16.61 -31.53 -6.46
N GLU A 418 -16.34 -30.37 -5.85
CA GLU A 418 -17.27 -29.66 -4.96
C GLU A 418 -18.37 -28.90 -5.72
N GLY A 419 -18.41 -28.97 -7.04
CA GLY A 419 -19.42 -28.29 -7.86
C GLY A 419 -19.20 -26.77 -7.99
N LEU A 420 -18.06 -26.24 -7.51
CA LEU A 420 -17.78 -24.80 -7.49
C LEU A 420 -17.54 -24.24 -8.90
N TYR A 421 -17.01 -25.06 -9.80
CA TYR A 421 -16.88 -24.69 -11.21
C TYR A 421 -18.23 -24.37 -11.84
N GLU A 422 -19.25 -25.22 -11.67
CA GLU A 422 -20.58 -25.01 -12.22
C GLU A 422 -21.27 -23.75 -11.65
N GLN A 423 -20.95 -23.40 -10.40
CA GLN A 423 -21.51 -22.22 -9.73
C GLN A 423 -20.88 -20.90 -10.20
N ASN A 424 -19.60 -20.92 -10.63
CA ASN A 424 -18.81 -19.72 -10.85
C ASN A 424 -18.38 -19.49 -12.32
N LYS A 425 -18.52 -20.49 -13.20
CA LYS A 425 -18.16 -20.35 -14.62
C LYS A 425 -18.99 -19.29 -15.34
N GLY A 426 -18.45 -18.75 -16.44
CA GLY A 426 -19.15 -17.77 -17.31
C GLY A 426 -19.16 -16.34 -16.77
N ARG A 427 -18.34 -16.01 -15.76
CA ARG A 427 -18.25 -14.64 -15.19
C ARG A 427 -17.15 -13.79 -15.81
N GLU A 428 -16.31 -14.38 -16.64
CA GLU A 428 -15.11 -13.74 -17.21
C GLU A 428 -15.44 -12.51 -18.06
N GLN A 429 -16.57 -12.52 -18.78
CA GLN A 429 -16.99 -11.39 -19.61
C GLN A 429 -17.22 -10.12 -18.78
N TYR A 430 -17.74 -10.27 -17.57
CA TYR A 430 -17.89 -9.14 -16.64
C TYR A 430 -16.55 -8.49 -16.34
N TYR A 431 -15.52 -9.28 -16.02
CA TYR A 431 -14.18 -8.76 -15.70
C TYR A 431 -13.42 -8.24 -16.91
N PHE A 432 -13.61 -8.81 -18.09
CA PHE A 432 -13.01 -8.27 -19.33
C PHE A 432 -13.56 -6.88 -19.69
N THR A 433 -14.79 -6.60 -19.32
CA THR A 433 -15.45 -5.32 -19.62
C THR A 433 -15.62 -4.43 -18.38
N TYR A 434 -15.08 -4.83 -17.24
CA TYR A 434 -15.14 -4.06 -16.01
C TYR A 434 -14.41 -2.73 -16.13
N TYR A 435 -15.03 -1.68 -15.63
CA TYR A 435 -14.42 -0.36 -15.51
C TYR A 435 -15.10 0.39 -14.37
N ASP A 436 -14.38 0.57 -13.25
CA ASP A 436 -14.90 1.34 -12.13
C ASP A 436 -14.94 2.83 -12.49
N LYS A 437 -16.09 3.46 -12.29
CA LYS A 437 -16.29 4.90 -12.53
C LYS A 437 -15.83 5.76 -11.36
N GLU A 438 -15.64 5.15 -10.19
CA GLU A 438 -15.14 5.83 -9.01
C GLU A 438 -13.60 5.84 -9.00
N HIS A 439 -13.02 6.84 -9.64
CA HIS A 439 -11.56 7.04 -9.71
C HIS A 439 -11.21 8.53 -9.80
N LEU A 440 -9.96 8.85 -9.49
CA LEU A 440 -9.40 10.20 -9.59
C LEU A 440 -8.40 10.34 -10.76
N LEU A 441 -8.48 9.48 -11.78
CA LEU A 441 -7.59 9.59 -12.95
C LEU A 441 -7.85 10.89 -13.69
N PRO A 442 -6.82 11.73 -13.93
CA PRO A 442 -6.91 12.78 -14.93
C PRO A 442 -7.20 12.21 -16.32
N GLU A 443 -7.86 12.98 -17.19
CA GLU A 443 -8.33 12.52 -18.52
C GLU A 443 -7.23 11.86 -19.36
N GLU A 444 -6.03 12.39 -19.33
CA GLU A 444 -4.88 11.84 -20.07
C GLU A 444 -4.51 10.42 -19.61
N PHE A 445 -4.58 10.11 -18.32
CA PHE A 445 -4.31 8.78 -17.78
C PHE A 445 -5.49 7.83 -17.96
N ASP A 446 -6.70 8.31 -17.83
CA ASP A 446 -7.93 7.57 -18.10
C ASP A 446 -7.94 7.05 -19.56
N LYS A 447 -7.54 7.89 -20.50
CA LYS A 447 -7.38 7.52 -21.91
C LYS A 447 -6.36 6.39 -22.10
N ILE A 448 -5.19 6.48 -21.46
CA ILE A 448 -4.15 5.44 -21.53
C ILE A 448 -4.68 4.10 -21.03
N VAL A 449 -5.37 4.10 -19.88
CA VAL A 449 -5.95 2.87 -19.29
C VAL A 449 -6.99 2.27 -20.23
N LYS A 450 -7.89 3.07 -20.77
CA LYS A 450 -8.91 2.61 -21.74
C LYS A 450 -8.30 2.04 -23.00
N GLU A 451 -7.31 2.71 -23.58
CA GLU A 451 -6.67 2.27 -24.83
C GLU A 451 -5.85 0.98 -24.66
N LYS A 452 -5.20 0.77 -23.52
CA LYS A 452 -4.26 -0.35 -23.32
C LYS A 452 -4.84 -1.55 -22.59
N CYS A 453 -5.84 -1.35 -21.71
CA CYS A 453 -6.37 -2.42 -20.87
C CYS A 453 -7.81 -2.83 -21.21
N TYR A 454 -8.50 -2.08 -22.02
CA TYR A 454 -9.92 -2.27 -22.32
C TYR A 454 -10.21 -2.76 -23.76
N GLN A 455 -9.20 -3.31 -24.44
CA GLN A 455 -9.33 -3.86 -25.79
C GLN A 455 -9.67 -5.34 -25.79
#